data_1bdb67574e51f83e6b4428167f38e607
#
_entry.id   1bdb67574e51f83e6b4428167f38e607
#
_cell.length_a   1.000
_cell.length_b   1.000
_cell.length_c   1.000
_cell.angle_alpha   90.00
_cell.angle_beta   90.00
_cell.angle_gamma   90.00
#
_symmetry.space_group_name_H-M   'P 1'
#
loop_
_entity.id
_entity.type
_entity.pdbx_description
1 polymer ?
#
loop_
_entity_poly.entity_id
_entity_poly.type
_entity_poly.pdbx_seq_one_letter_code
_entity_poly.pdbx_strand_id
1 'polypeptide(L)'
;MPRKMREERPLVYVFSEGESEQAYVDFLKEHFEENVRIMYPKGTGLFDEAWDKFRKDKKYKDALEVIDEIWFFYDVEKEDVPKWEHRLDIINRLRRLRKNPNIRVRLLMTTACVEYWLLLHYQYVKPSMLTPADKDRMLDRIKSFVQDYAKGDLVSTKKIARNYMTAILNGEKVLNSLRLDGIPTLEDTDERNTWLSKCGLTFTTVHEAVKWLEEWRNG
;
A
#
# COMPACT_ATOMS: atom_id res chain seq x y z
N MET A 1 37.42 -15.83 12.48
CA MET A 1 35.98 -15.73 12.72
C MET A 1 35.28 -15.69 11.35
N PRO A 2 34.31 -16.55 11.04
CA PRO A 2 33.57 -16.44 9.80
C PRO A 2 32.83 -15.10 9.80
N ARG A 3 32.95 -14.34 8.70
CA ARG A 3 32.13 -13.14 8.46
C ARG A 3 30.67 -13.58 8.50
N LYS A 4 29.84 -13.00 9.41
CA LYS A 4 28.39 -13.12 9.30
C LYS A 4 28.02 -12.66 7.90
N MET A 5 27.44 -13.53 7.08
CA MET A 5 26.79 -13.13 5.84
C MET A 5 25.73 -12.11 6.24
N ARG A 6 25.84 -10.89 5.71
CA ARG A 6 24.82 -9.85 5.89
C ARG A 6 23.59 -10.36 5.13
N GLU A 7 22.49 -10.59 5.82
CA GLU A 7 21.22 -10.87 5.16
C GLU A 7 20.95 -9.76 4.17
N GLU A 8 20.72 -10.13 2.91
CA GLU A 8 20.40 -9.13 1.89
C GLU A 8 19.04 -8.52 2.23
N ARG A 9 19.00 -7.20 2.34
CA ARG A 9 17.77 -6.46 2.61
C ARG A 9 16.81 -6.63 1.45
N PRO A 10 15.55 -7.02 1.69
CA PRO A 10 14.55 -7.14 0.64
C PRO A 10 14.45 -5.88 -0.22
N LEU A 11 14.20 -6.07 -1.49
CA LEU A 11 13.98 -5.00 -2.46
C LEU A 11 12.50 -4.94 -2.85
N VAL A 12 11.89 -3.81 -2.58
CA VAL A 12 10.48 -3.54 -2.87
C VAL A 12 10.36 -2.40 -3.88
N TYR A 13 9.58 -2.60 -4.93
CA TYR A 13 9.17 -1.54 -5.85
C TYR A 13 7.73 -1.12 -5.57
N VAL A 14 7.50 0.17 -5.29
CA VAL A 14 6.18 0.73 -4.99
C VAL A 14 5.70 1.57 -6.16
N PHE A 15 4.49 1.32 -6.63
CA PHE A 15 3.76 2.14 -7.60
C PHE A 15 2.57 2.77 -6.89
N SER A 16 2.39 4.08 -7.03
CA SER A 16 1.35 4.84 -6.34
C SER A 16 0.55 5.71 -7.29
N GLU A 17 -0.66 6.03 -6.90
CA GLU A 17 -1.59 6.81 -7.71
C GLU A 17 -1.36 8.31 -7.59
N GLY A 18 -1.07 8.81 -6.38
CA GLY A 18 -1.00 10.23 -6.09
C GLY A 18 0.20 10.65 -5.23
N GLU A 19 0.30 11.96 -5.01
CA GLU A 19 1.37 12.58 -4.23
C GLU A 19 1.27 12.26 -2.73
N SER A 20 0.06 12.04 -2.20
CA SER A 20 -0.15 11.68 -0.79
C SER A 20 0.39 10.29 -0.48
N GLU A 21 0.15 9.32 -1.36
CA GLU A 21 0.74 7.98 -1.26
C GLU A 21 2.26 8.04 -1.38
N GLN A 22 2.79 8.85 -2.31
CA GLN A 22 4.24 9.02 -2.46
C GLN A 22 4.86 9.60 -1.20
N ALA A 23 4.25 10.61 -0.59
CA ALA A 23 4.72 11.19 0.67
C ALA A 23 4.76 10.15 1.81
N TYR A 24 3.78 9.23 1.83
CA TYR A 24 3.78 8.13 2.80
C TYR A 24 4.87 7.10 2.47
N VAL A 25 5.07 6.76 1.21
CA VAL A 25 6.16 5.87 0.75
C VAL A 25 7.53 6.45 1.07
N ASP A 26 7.72 7.77 0.96
CA ASP A 26 8.95 8.44 1.37
C ASP A 26 9.23 8.28 2.87
N PHE A 27 8.21 8.38 3.70
CA PHE A 27 8.34 8.07 5.13
C PHE A 27 8.77 6.61 5.33
N LEU A 28 8.10 5.65 4.71
CA LEU A 28 8.45 4.22 4.85
C LEU A 28 9.89 3.96 4.39
N LYS A 29 10.29 4.53 3.26
CA LYS A 29 11.64 4.39 2.71
C LYS A 29 12.72 4.89 3.68
N GLU A 30 12.51 6.05 4.30
CA GLU A 30 13.47 6.62 5.25
C GLU A 30 13.45 5.87 6.59
N HIS A 31 12.26 5.51 7.08
CA HIS A 31 12.11 4.88 8.40
C HIS A 31 12.64 3.44 8.45
N PHE A 32 12.55 2.72 7.33
CA PHE A 32 12.97 1.31 7.22
C PHE A 32 14.20 1.10 6.33
N GLU A 33 14.96 2.16 6.00
CA GLU A 33 16.09 2.10 5.06
C GLU A 33 17.19 1.10 5.44
N GLU A 34 17.38 0.84 6.73
CA GLU A 34 18.38 -0.11 7.21
C GLU A 34 17.94 -1.57 7.02
N ASN A 35 16.65 -1.84 6.91
CA ASN A 35 16.05 -3.17 6.89
C ASN A 35 15.55 -3.57 5.53
N VAL A 36 14.96 -2.65 4.78
CA VAL A 36 14.32 -2.89 3.47
C VAL A 36 14.70 -1.79 2.49
N ARG A 37 14.94 -2.15 1.24
CA ARG A 37 15.20 -1.22 0.14
C ARG A 37 13.90 -0.92 -0.58
N ILE A 38 13.33 0.27 -0.35
CA ILE A 38 12.12 0.72 -1.03
C ILE A 38 12.50 1.61 -2.21
N MET A 39 12.02 1.26 -3.40
CA MET A 39 12.20 2.00 -4.64
C MET A 39 10.84 2.35 -5.22
N TYR A 40 10.74 3.52 -5.85
CA TYR A 40 9.56 3.89 -6.61
C TYR A 40 9.94 4.70 -7.86
N PRO A 41 9.17 4.62 -8.96
CA PRO A 41 9.40 5.43 -10.14
C PRO A 41 9.11 6.90 -9.84
N LYS A 42 9.73 7.81 -10.58
CA LYS A 42 9.29 9.21 -10.60
C LYS A 42 7.97 9.32 -11.35
N GLY A 43 7.02 10.02 -10.76
CA GLY A 43 5.67 10.19 -11.30
C GLY A 43 4.65 9.21 -10.73
N THR A 44 3.40 9.44 -11.06
CA THR A 44 2.26 8.63 -10.65
C THR A 44 1.89 7.65 -11.76
N GLY A 45 1.57 6.43 -11.39
CA GLY A 45 1.13 5.40 -12.31
C GLY A 45 1.08 4.05 -11.63
N LEU A 46 0.13 3.25 -12.01
CA LEU A 46 -0.16 1.98 -11.36
C LEU A 46 0.16 0.77 -12.25
N PHE A 47 -0.80 -0.08 -12.47
CA PHE A 47 -0.64 -1.41 -13.05
C PHE A 47 -0.03 -1.41 -14.46
N ASP A 48 -0.58 -0.62 -15.39
CA ASP A 48 -0.08 -0.53 -16.76
C ASP A 48 1.32 0.09 -16.81
N GLU A 49 1.58 1.12 -16.00
CA GLU A 49 2.90 1.75 -15.87
C GLU A 49 3.93 0.74 -15.33
N ALA A 50 3.58 -0.02 -14.29
CA ALA A 50 4.45 -1.05 -13.74
C ALA A 50 4.77 -2.11 -14.80
N TRP A 51 3.75 -2.63 -15.48
CA TRP A 51 3.93 -3.61 -16.54
C TRP A 51 4.84 -3.10 -17.65
N ASP A 52 4.65 -1.86 -18.09
CA ASP A 52 5.46 -1.23 -19.13
C ASP A 52 6.90 -1.03 -18.69
N LYS A 53 7.14 -0.56 -17.46
CA LYS A 53 8.49 -0.40 -16.91
C LYS A 53 9.23 -1.73 -16.86
N PHE A 54 8.66 -2.76 -16.27
CA PHE A 54 9.31 -4.08 -16.16
C PHE A 54 9.52 -4.74 -17.53
N ARG A 55 8.73 -4.40 -18.53
CA ARG A 55 8.84 -4.95 -19.88
C ARG A 55 9.78 -4.17 -20.81
N LYS A 56 9.87 -2.85 -20.65
CA LYS A 56 10.54 -1.96 -21.62
C LYS A 56 11.83 -1.34 -21.06
N ASP A 57 11.86 -0.99 -19.77
CA ASP A 57 12.98 -0.29 -19.16
C ASP A 57 14.05 -1.27 -18.67
N LYS A 58 15.30 -1.10 -19.18
CA LYS A 58 16.44 -1.95 -18.82
C LYS A 58 16.68 -1.99 -17.30
N LYS A 59 16.59 -0.84 -16.61
CA LYS A 59 16.81 -0.75 -15.16
C LYS A 59 15.86 -1.67 -14.38
N TYR A 60 14.59 -1.74 -14.78
CA TYR A 60 13.59 -2.58 -14.12
C TYR A 60 13.77 -4.05 -14.50
N LYS A 61 14.13 -4.34 -15.75
CA LYS A 61 14.45 -5.71 -16.17
C LYS A 61 15.66 -6.27 -15.43
N ASP A 62 16.72 -5.50 -15.31
CA ASP A 62 17.94 -5.91 -14.60
C ASP A 62 17.68 -6.14 -13.10
N ALA A 63 16.66 -5.50 -12.52
CA ALA A 63 16.28 -5.67 -11.13
C ALA A 63 15.41 -6.92 -10.86
N LEU A 64 14.86 -7.58 -11.90
CA LEU A 64 13.91 -8.71 -11.73
C LEU A 64 14.48 -9.87 -10.91
N GLU A 65 15.80 -10.13 -11.00
CA GLU A 65 16.45 -11.22 -10.27
C GLU A 65 16.51 -10.99 -8.75
N VAL A 66 16.44 -9.72 -8.32
CA VAL A 66 16.65 -9.31 -6.93
C VAL A 66 15.45 -8.64 -6.29
N ILE A 67 14.35 -8.44 -7.02
CA ILE A 67 13.11 -7.89 -6.46
C ILE A 67 12.38 -8.95 -5.66
N ASP A 68 12.01 -8.63 -4.43
CA ASP A 68 11.21 -9.50 -3.58
C ASP A 68 9.72 -9.21 -3.72
N GLU A 69 9.34 -7.93 -3.66
CA GLU A 69 7.93 -7.54 -3.77
C GLU A 69 7.72 -6.35 -4.72
N ILE A 70 6.55 -6.31 -5.36
CA ILE A 70 6.00 -5.16 -6.06
C ILE A 70 4.74 -4.75 -5.34
N TRP A 71 4.65 -3.48 -4.91
CA TRP A 71 3.51 -2.95 -4.21
C TRP A 71 2.74 -1.96 -5.07
N PHE A 72 1.42 -2.04 -5.02
CA PHE A 72 0.52 -1.06 -5.59
C PHE A 72 -0.21 -0.34 -4.46
N PHE A 73 0.05 0.94 -4.31
CA PHE A 73 -0.58 1.80 -3.32
C PHE A 73 -1.58 2.72 -4.02
N TYR A 74 -2.88 2.48 -3.81
CA TYR A 74 -3.93 3.16 -4.54
C TYR A 74 -5.27 3.18 -3.80
N ASP A 75 -6.10 4.10 -4.25
CA ASP A 75 -7.47 4.26 -3.76
C ASP A 75 -8.42 3.32 -4.52
N VAL A 76 -9.35 2.71 -3.81
CA VAL A 76 -10.41 1.89 -4.38
C VAL A 76 -11.69 2.71 -4.50
N GLU A 77 -12.07 2.99 -5.73
CA GLU A 77 -13.24 3.75 -6.07
C GLU A 77 -14.25 2.90 -6.85
N LYS A 78 -15.52 3.33 -6.85
CA LYS A 78 -16.59 2.62 -7.55
C LYS A 78 -16.33 2.52 -9.07
N GLU A 79 -15.70 3.53 -9.63
CA GLU A 79 -15.31 3.62 -11.03
C GLU A 79 -14.21 2.64 -11.44
N ASP A 80 -13.54 2.04 -10.47
CA ASP A 80 -12.48 1.06 -10.69
C ASP A 80 -12.98 -0.38 -10.80
N VAL A 81 -14.19 -0.65 -10.38
CA VAL A 81 -14.78 -2.01 -10.44
C VAL A 81 -14.71 -2.63 -11.83
N PRO A 82 -15.03 -1.94 -12.94
CA PRO A 82 -14.89 -2.50 -14.28
C PRO A 82 -13.45 -2.78 -14.71
N LYS A 83 -12.46 -2.12 -14.10
CA LYS A 83 -11.04 -2.26 -14.44
C LYS A 83 -10.37 -3.43 -13.70
N TRP A 84 -11.05 -4.05 -12.74
CA TRP A 84 -10.44 -5.03 -11.83
C TRP A 84 -9.87 -6.25 -12.56
N GLU A 85 -10.59 -6.82 -13.50
CA GLU A 85 -10.12 -8.00 -14.24
C GLU A 85 -8.83 -7.72 -15.02
N HIS A 86 -8.72 -6.53 -15.62
CA HIS A 86 -7.49 -6.08 -16.28
C HIS A 86 -6.33 -5.91 -15.28
N ARG A 87 -6.60 -5.30 -14.13
CA ARG A 87 -5.60 -5.14 -13.04
C ARG A 87 -5.12 -6.51 -12.56
N LEU A 88 -6.01 -7.46 -12.35
CA LEU A 88 -5.68 -8.81 -11.90
C LEU A 88 -4.83 -9.57 -12.93
N ASP A 89 -5.09 -9.40 -14.23
CA ASP A 89 -4.25 -9.96 -15.29
C ASP A 89 -2.83 -9.40 -15.23
N ILE A 90 -2.67 -8.08 -15.06
CA ILE A 90 -1.34 -7.45 -14.90
C ILE A 90 -0.63 -7.98 -13.64
N ILE A 91 -1.30 -8.05 -12.50
CA ILE A 91 -0.76 -8.62 -11.26
C ILE A 91 -0.21 -10.02 -11.50
N ASN A 92 -0.98 -10.86 -12.18
CA ASN A 92 -0.58 -12.24 -12.48
C ASN A 92 0.60 -12.31 -13.46
N ARG A 93 0.71 -11.39 -14.40
CA ARG A 93 1.86 -11.28 -15.30
C ARG A 93 3.11 -10.83 -14.54
N LEU A 94 3.00 -9.85 -13.64
CA LEU A 94 4.11 -9.37 -12.82
C LEU A 94 4.65 -10.46 -11.90
N ARG A 95 3.78 -11.23 -11.24
CA ARG A 95 4.18 -12.39 -10.41
C ARG A 95 5.04 -13.40 -11.20
N ARG A 96 4.77 -13.58 -12.49
CA ARG A 96 5.45 -14.55 -13.36
C ARG A 96 6.71 -14.03 -14.05
N LEU A 97 7.10 -12.76 -13.84
CA LEU A 97 8.33 -12.20 -14.43
C LEU A 97 9.58 -12.94 -13.92
N ARG A 98 9.52 -13.49 -12.71
CA ARG A 98 10.50 -14.43 -12.16
C ARG A 98 9.76 -15.68 -11.66
N LYS A 99 10.35 -16.88 -11.86
CA LYS A 99 9.64 -18.14 -11.55
C LYS A 99 10.04 -18.77 -10.22
N ASN A 100 11.28 -18.59 -9.74
CA ASN A 100 11.78 -19.25 -8.56
C ASN A 100 12.63 -18.29 -7.69
N PRO A 101 12.08 -17.76 -6.61
CA PRO A 101 10.65 -17.70 -6.28
C PRO A 101 9.88 -16.69 -7.17
N ASN A 102 8.58 -16.82 -7.26
CA ASN A 102 7.74 -15.80 -7.89
C ASN A 102 7.87 -14.44 -7.15
N ILE A 103 7.77 -13.34 -7.88
CA ILE A 103 7.70 -12.01 -7.27
C ILE A 103 6.37 -11.89 -6.52
N ARG A 104 6.41 -11.47 -5.26
CA ARG A 104 5.18 -11.16 -4.53
C ARG A 104 4.62 -9.81 -5.00
N VAL A 105 3.34 -9.79 -5.33
CA VAL A 105 2.62 -8.53 -5.61
C VAL A 105 1.65 -8.29 -4.48
N ARG A 106 1.82 -7.16 -3.77
CA ARG A 106 1.00 -6.74 -2.65
C ARG A 106 0.17 -5.51 -3.02
N LEU A 107 -1.09 -5.52 -2.61
CA LEU A 107 -2.02 -4.43 -2.88
C LEU A 107 -2.25 -3.62 -1.60
N LEU A 108 -1.80 -2.38 -1.60
CA LEU A 108 -2.03 -1.41 -0.52
C LEU A 108 -3.27 -0.59 -0.88
N MET A 109 -4.42 -1.21 -0.68
CA MET A 109 -5.72 -0.68 -1.06
C MET A 109 -6.30 0.18 0.06
N THR A 110 -6.89 1.31 -0.28
CA THR A 110 -7.66 2.13 0.67
C THR A 110 -8.95 2.59 0.00
N THR A 111 -10.09 2.47 0.69
CA THR A 111 -11.36 2.94 0.14
C THR A 111 -11.35 4.45 0.00
N ALA A 112 -11.65 4.92 -1.19
CA ALA A 112 -11.89 6.30 -1.57
C ALA A 112 -10.69 7.26 -1.50
N CYS A 113 -9.85 7.22 -0.46
CA CYS A 113 -8.66 8.07 -0.37
C CYS A 113 -7.69 7.63 0.73
N VAL A 114 -6.40 7.87 0.50
CA VAL A 114 -5.31 7.55 1.44
C VAL A 114 -5.46 8.28 2.78
N GLU A 115 -6.17 9.41 2.82
CA GLU A 115 -6.46 10.13 4.06
C GLU A 115 -7.20 9.26 5.07
N TYR A 116 -7.98 8.28 4.63
CA TYR A 116 -8.57 7.31 5.54
C TYR A 116 -7.49 6.47 6.26
N TRP A 117 -6.46 6.01 5.55
CA TRP A 117 -5.32 5.34 6.16
C TRP A 117 -4.58 6.27 7.14
N LEU A 118 -4.36 7.52 6.78
CA LEU A 118 -3.71 8.51 7.64
C LEU A 118 -4.52 8.77 8.92
N LEU A 119 -5.85 8.77 8.85
CA LEU A 119 -6.71 8.94 10.02
C LEU A 119 -6.59 7.77 11.02
N LEU A 120 -6.35 6.55 10.54
CA LEU A 120 -6.16 5.38 11.40
C LEU A 120 -4.90 5.47 12.28
N HIS A 121 -3.97 6.39 12.00
CA HIS A 121 -2.83 6.68 12.86
C HIS A 121 -3.22 7.33 14.20
N TYR A 122 -4.44 7.87 14.28
CA TYR A 122 -4.93 8.53 15.48
C TYR A 122 -6.13 7.84 16.12
N GLN A 123 -7.02 7.28 15.31
CA GLN A 123 -8.27 6.72 15.83
C GLN A 123 -8.81 5.58 14.97
N TYR A 124 -9.42 4.60 15.61
CA TYR A 124 -10.21 3.59 14.93
C TYR A 124 -11.55 4.19 14.51
N VAL A 125 -11.82 4.22 13.21
CA VAL A 125 -13.09 4.63 12.62
C VAL A 125 -13.38 3.81 11.35
N LYS A 126 -14.65 3.56 11.07
CA LYS A 126 -15.11 2.93 9.82
C LYS A 126 -16.31 3.74 9.28
N PRO A 127 -16.09 4.97 8.80
CA PRO A 127 -17.16 5.80 8.24
C PRO A 127 -17.59 5.25 6.88
N SER A 128 -18.80 5.60 6.46
CA SER A 128 -19.19 5.42 5.06
C SER A 128 -18.36 6.38 4.19
N MET A 129 -17.87 5.89 3.05
CA MET A 129 -16.99 6.61 2.11
C MET A 129 -17.55 6.51 0.69
N LEU A 130 -18.79 6.96 0.49
CA LEU A 130 -19.54 6.76 -0.75
C LEU A 130 -19.61 8.02 -1.63
N THR A 131 -19.31 9.19 -1.07
CA THR A 131 -19.51 10.48 -1.74
C THR A 131 -18.26 11.36 -1.66
N PRO A 132 -18.08 12.34 -2.58
CA PRO A 132 -17.00 13.33 -2.48
C PRO A 132 -16.97 14.05 -1.13
N ALA A 133 -18.14 14.39 -0.57
CA ALA A 133 -18.22 15.02 0.75
C ALA A 133 -17.68 14.14 1.90
N ASP A 134 -17.65 12.82 1.72
CA ASP A 134 -17.01 11.92 2.69
C ASP A 134 -15.50 12.08 2.68
N LYS A 135 -14.88 12.26 1.49
CA LYS A 135 -13.43 12.53 1.36
C LYS A 135 -13.06 13.86 2.03
N ASP A 136 -13.85 14.90 1.81
CA ASP A 136 -13.62 16.20 2.45
C ASP A 136 -13.71 16.10 3.97
N ARG A 137 -14.68 15.35 4.50
CA ARG A 137 -14.78 15.07 5.94
C ARG A 137 -13.55 14.32 6.49
N MET A 138 -12.95 13.42 5.71
CA MET A 138 -11.70 12.75 6.14
C MET A 138 -10.55 13.74 6.25
N LEU A 139 -10.42 14.64 5.28
CA LEU A 139 -9.41 15.70 5.30
C LEU A 139 -9.58 16.61 6.52
N ASP A 140 -10.81 17.05 6.80
CA ASP A 140 -11.11 17.91 7.96
C ASP A 140 -10.79 17.18 9.28
N ARG A 141 -11.09 15.89 9.37
CA ARG A 141 -10.75 15.08 10.55
C ARG A 141 -9.24 14.93 10.75
N ILE A 142 -8.45 14.76 9.69
CA ILE A 142 -6.99 14.74 9.80
C ILE A 142 -6.49 16.10 10.28
N LYS A 143 -7.02 17.22 9.75
CA LYS A 143 -6.64 18.57 10.17
C LYS A 143 -6.98 18.85 11.63
N SER A 144 -7.94 18.15 12.23
CA SER A 144 -8.18 18.26 13.67
C SER A 144 -7.04 17.70 14.54
N PHE A 145 -6.22 16.78 14.00
CA PHE A 145 -5.02 16.25 14.64
C PHE A 145 -3.73 16.94 14.19
N VAL A 146 -3.68 17.33 12.90
CA VAL A 146 -2.53 17.99 12.28
C VAL A 146 -3.05 19.16 11.45
N GLN A 147 -3.13 20.33 12.08
CA GLN A 147 -3.76 21.53 11.50
C GLN A 147 -3.12 21.96 10.18
N ASP A 148 -1.83 21.75 10.04
CA ASP A 148 -1.02 22.09 8.86
C ASP A 148 -0.99 20.99 7.79
N TYR A 149 -1.80 19.92 7.92
CA TYR A 149 -1.84 18.88 6.91
C TYR A 149 -2.32 19.41 5.55
N ALA A 150 -1.53 19.10 4.53
CA ALA A 150 -1.87 19.30 3.12
C ALA A 150 -1.61 17.99 2.34
N LYS A 151 -2.43 17.71 1.33
CA LYS A 151 -2.27 16.56 0.45
C LYS A 151 -0.91 16.60 -0.24
N GLY A 152 -0.19 15.46 -0.22
CA GLY A 152 1.14 15.36 -0.81
C GLY A 152 2.25 16.05 -0.03
N ASP A 153 1.94 16.77 1.07
CA ASP A 153 2.98 17.39 1.88
C ASP A 153 3.74 16.35 2.71
N LEU A 154 5.03 16.24 2.44
CA LEU A 154 5.90 15.25 3.06
C LEU A 154 6.06 15.48 4.57
N VAL A 155 6.14 16.74 5.02
CA VAL A 155 6.41 17.07 6.43
C VAL A 155 5.24 16.67 7.31
N SER A 156 4.03 17.10 6.96
CA SER A 156 2.81 16.76 7.70
C SER A 156 2.47 15.27 7.60
N THR A 157 2.71 14.64 6.44
CA THR A 157 2.56 13.19 6.27
C THR A 157 3.50 12.41 7.17
N LYS A 158 4.80 12.77 7.24
CA LYS A 158 5.77 12.15 8.16
C LYS A 158 5.37 12.31 9.63
N LYS A 159 4.83 13.47 10.00
CA LYS A 159 4.35 13.71 11.38
C LYS A 159 3.22 12.74 11.75
N ILE A 160 2.28 12.48 10.83
CA ILE A 160 1.20 11.50 11.01
C ILE A 160 1.78 10.09 11.04
N ALA A 161 2.61 9.74 10.08
CA ALA A 161 3.13 8.39 9.85
C ALA A 161 3.98 7.84 11.01
N ARG A 162 4.54 8.69 11.87
CA ARG A 162 5.23 8.25 13.10
C ARG A 162 4.35 7.41 14.04
N ASN A 163 3.04 7.54 13.93
CA ASN A 163 2.09 6.74 14.72
C ASN A 163 1.68 5.43 14.01
N TYR A 164 2.50 4.92 13.08
CA TYR A 164 2.16 3.76 12.23
C TYR A 164 1.79 2.50 13.04
N MET A 165 2.33 2.28 14.23
CA MET A 165 1.95 1.16 15.09
C MET A 165 0.46 1.21 15.46
N THR A 166 -0.06 2.41 15.78
CA THR A 166 -1.50 2.61 16.01
C THR A 166 -2.30 2.33 14.75
N ALA A 167 -1.80 2.78 13.58
CA ALA A 167 -2.45 2.54 12.31
C ALA A 167 -2.50 1.06 11.93
N ILE A 168 -1.44 0.28 12.19
CA ILE A 168 -1.46 -1.18 12.03
C ILE A 168 -2.60 -1.80 12.82
N LEU A 169 -2.68 -1.53 14.12
CA LEU A 169 -3.72 -2.08 15.00
C LEU A 169 -5.13 -1.67 14.55
N ASN A 170 -5.31 -0.42 14.14
CA ASN A 170 -6.60 0.07 13.68
C ASN A 170 -6.97 -0.51 12.31
N GLY A 171 -6.01 -0.64 11.37
CA GLY A 171 -6.21 -1.28 10.08
C GLY A 171 -6.59 -2.77 10.21
N GLU A 172 -5.92 -3.51 11.10
CA GLU A 172 -6.29 -4.89 11.41
C GLU A 172 -7.73 -5.00 11.95
N LYS A 173 -8.13 -4.10 12.86
CA LYS A 173 -9.51 -4.07 13.39
C LYS A 173 -10.53 -3.78 12.29
N VAL A 174 -10.22 -2.84 11.39
CA VAL A 174 -11.08 -2.52 10.23
C VAL A 174 -11.25 -3.75 9.34
N LEU A 175 -10.15 -4.38 8.91
CA LEU A 175 -10.21 -5.54 8.03
C LEU A 175 -10.94 -6.71 8.71
N ASN A 176 -10.66 -6.98 9.99
CA ASN A 176 -11.35 -8.01 10.77
C ASN A 176 -12.87 -7.77 10.89
N SER A 177 -13.31 -6.50 10.96
CA SER A 177 -14.74 -6.19 11.04
C SER A 177 -15.52 -6.60 9.78
N LEU A 178 -14.85 -6.75 8.63
CA LEU A 178 -15.48 -7.20 7.38
C LEU A 178 -15.89 -8.69 7.39
N ARG A 179 -15.50 -9.46 8.41
CA ARG A 179 -15.99 -10.84 8.60
C ARG A 179 -17.51 -10.88 8.72
N LEU A 180 -18.11 -9.88 9.33
CA LEU A 180 -19.56 -9.76 9.44
C LEU A 180 -20.23 -9.34 8.13
N ASP A 181 -19.45 -8.73 7.23
CA ASP A 181 -19.89 -8.26 5.92
C ASP A 181 -19.63 -9.31 4.82
N GLY A 182 -19.05 -10.48 5.15
CA GLY A 182 -18.88 -11.61 4.25
C GLY A 182 -17.54 -11.61 3.46
N ILE A 183 -16.48 -11.00 3.99
CA ILE A 183 -15.13 -11.15 3.38
C ILE A 183 -14.74 -12.64 3.36
N PRO A 184 -14.27 -13.18 2.22
CA PRO A 184 -14.02 -14.63 2.10
C PRO A 184 -12.87 -15.11 2.97
N THR A 185 -11.84 -14.30 3.13
CA THR A 185 -10.66 -14.56 3.97
C THR A 185 -10.01 -13.24 4.38
N LEU A 186 -9.19 -13.26 5.43
CA LEU A 186 -8.33 -12.13 5.81
C LEU A 186 -6.93 -12.23 5.17
N GLU A 187 -6.56 -13.39 4.63
CA GLU A 187 -5.28 -13.58 3.98
C GLU A 187 -5.21 -12.82 2.64
N ASP A 188 -4.01 -12.36 2.26
CA ASP A 188 -3.77 -11.66 1.00
C ASP A 188 -3.86 -12.62 -0.19
N THR A 189 -5.09 -12.83 -0.66
CA THR A 189 -5.45 -13.69 -1.80
C THR A 189 -6.16 -12.92 -2.89
N ASP A 190 -6.12 -13.43 -4.13
CA ASP A 190 -6.83 -12.83 -5.25
C ASP A 190 -8.35 -12.83 -5.04
N GLU A 191 -8.88 -13.84 -4.34
CA GLU A 191 -10.30 -13.90 -3.99
C GLU A 191 -10.69 -12.75 -3.05
N ARG A 192 -9.93 -12.56 -1.96
CA ARG A 192 -10.12 -11.44 -1.04
C ARG A 192 -10.02 -10.09 -1.76
N ASN A 193 -8.97 -9.90 -2.53
CA ASN A 193 -8.70 -8.63 -3.20
C ASN A 193 -9.78 -8.32 -4.25
N THR A 194 -10.30 -9.35 -4.92
CA THR A 194 -11.46 -9.23 -5.82
C THR A 194 -12.72 -8.82 -5.07
N TRP A 195 -12.97 -9.41 -3.91
CA TRP A 195 -14.10 -9.04 -3.08
C TRP A 195 -13.97 -7.60 -2.59
N LEU A 196 -12.80 -7.21 -2.06
CA LEU A 196 -12.51 -5.86 -1.57
C LEU A 196 -12.69 -4.80 -2.66
N SER A 197 -12.28 -5.09 -3.90
CA SER A 197 -12.41 -4.15 -5.03
C SER A 197 -13.87 -3.86 -5.41
N LYS A 198 -14.82 -4.69 -4.96
CA LYS A 198 -16.24 -4.63 -5.36
C LYS A 198 -17.20 -4.39 -4.19
N CYS A 199 -16.75 -4.54 -2.95
CA CYS A 199 -17.62 -4.58 -1.78
C CYS A 199 -18.30 -3.24 -1.44
N GLY A 200 -17.75 -2.11 -1.87
CA GLY A 200 -18.28 -0.77 -1.55
C GLY A 200 -18.22 -0.41 -0.07
N LEU A 201 -17.45 -1.15 0.75
CA LEU A 201 -17.29 -0.92 2.17
C LEU A 201 -16.00 -0.17 2.46
N THR A 202 -15.90 0.42 3.64
CA THR A 202 -14.69 1.13 4.06
C THR A 202 -13.67 0.16 4.64
N PHE A 203 -12.47 0.14 4.06
CA PHE A 203 -11.36 -0.69 4.48
C PHE A 203 -10.00 -0.10 4.07
N THR A 204 -8.94 -0.68 4.61
CA THR A 204 -7.57 -0.52 4.11
C THR A 204 -6.79 -1.82 4.28
N THR A 205 -5.85 -2.09 3.38
CA THR A 205 -4.87 -3.19 3.48
C THR A 205 -3.44 -2.69 3.66
N VAL A 206 -3.24 -1.37 3.73
CA VAL A 206 -1.90 -0.73 3.88
C VAL A 206 -1.18 -1.22 5.12
N HIS A 207 -1.91 -1.49 6.22
CA HIS A 207 -1.35 -2.01 7.47
C HIS A 207 -0.57 -3.32 7.29
N GLU A 208 -0.94 -4.17 6.33
CA GLU A 208 -0.25 -5.44 6.07
C GLU A 208 1.18 -5.24 5.56
N ALA A 209 1.37 -4.24 4.69
CA ALA A 209 2.69 -3.87 4.19
C ALA A 209 3.56 -3.24 5.28
N VAL A 210 2.98 -2.33 6.08
CA VAL A 210 3.69 -1.66 7.17
C VAL A 210 4.07 -2.66 8.28
N LYS A 211 3.19 -3.61 8.58
CA LYS A 211 3.47 -4.70 9.53
C LYS A 211 4.62 -5.59 9.04
N TRP A 212 4.62 -5.95 7.75
CA TRP A 212 5.71 -6.71 7.15
C TRP A 212 7.06 -5.96 7.26
N LEU A 213 7.09 -4.63 7.04
CA LEU A 213 8.30 -3.83 7.26
C LEU A 213 8.77 -3.86 8.72
N GLU A 214 7.84 -3.80 9.66
CA GLU A 214 8.14 -3.86 11.09
C GLU A 214 8.68 -5.24 11.51
N GLU A 215 8.17 -6.32 10.90
CA GLU A 215 8.70 -7.67 11.12
C GLU A 215 10.16 -7.77 10.68
N TRP A 216 10.52 -7.20 9.52
CA TRP A 216 11.92 -7.14 9.06
C TRP A 216 12.82 -6.26 9.92
N ARG A 217 12.27 -5.28 10.60
CA ARG A 217 13.01 -4.43 11.53
C ARG A 217 13.35 -5.15 12.83
N ASN A 218 12.50 -6.06 13.26
CA ASN A 218 12.61 -6.73 14.57
C ASN A 218 13.26 -8.14 14.47
N GLY A 219 13.46 -8.69 13.28
CA GLY A 219 14.08 -9.99 13.04
C GLY A 219 15.54 -9.90 12.77
#